data_50a4633b8e4e036b86e74abb65d6248d
#
_entry.id   50a4633b8e4e036b86e74abb65d6248d
#
_cell.length_a   1.000
_cell.length_b   1.000
_cell.length_c   1.000
_cell.angle_alpha   90.00
_cell.angle_beta   90.00
_cell.angle_gamma   90.00
#
_symmetry.space_group_name_H-M   'P 1'
#
loop_
_entity.id
_entity.type
_entity.pdbx_description
1 polymer ?
#
loop_
_entity_poly.entity_id
_entity_poly.type
_entity_poly.pdbx_seq_one_letter_code
_entity_poly.pdbx_strand_id
1 'polypeptide(L)'
;TNLLIVAGIDTTWSSIGSALWHLGTYPHDRERLVNEPEILPTAIEEFLRYYAPVTMARIAETDVEYQGVHIKPGDKVLMNFPAACHDPEQFENPDDFIIDRAKNRHIAFGSGIHRCAGSNLARLEMTTAVRIWMERIPEFSVTEGEPMSWAGGQVRGPRVLPVNFPPGMKS
;
A
#
# COMPACT_ATOMS: atom_id res chain seq x y z
N THR A 1 22.60 8.20 -5.25
CA THR A 1 22.27 8.31 -3.78
C THR A 1 20.93 9.02 -3.59
N ASN A 2 20.67 10.18 -4.25
CA ASN A 2 19.42 10.95 -4.09
C ASN A 2 18.17 10.15 -4.45
N LEU A 3 18.21 9.34 -5.50
CA LEU A 3 17.06 8.53 -5.92
C LEU A 3 16.64 7.51 -4.86
N LEU A 4 17.60 6.87 -4.18
CA LEU A 4 17.32 5.92 -3.11
C LEU A 4 16.60 6.57 -1.93
N ILE A 5 17.01 7.78 -1.56
CA ILE A 5 16.38 8.53 -0.46
C ILE A 5 14.95 8.92 -0.84
N VAL A 6 14.76 9.54 -1.99
CA VAL A 6 13.42 10.01 -2.42
C VAL A 6 12.47 8.83 -2.62
N ALA A 7 12.92 7.77 -3.29
CA ALA A 7 12.08 6.61 -3.57
C ALA A 7 11.72 5.80 -2.32
N GLY A 8 12.60 5.76 -1.31
CA GLY A 8 12.41 4.96 -0.10
C GLY A 8 11.56 5.64 0.98
N ILE A 9 11.50 6.96 1.01
CA ILE A 9 10.81 7.69 2.09
C ILE A 9 9.30 7.76 1.81
N ASP A 10 8.89 8.42 0.75
CA ASP A 10 7.48 8.78 0.52
C ASP A 10 6.60 7.56 0.26
N THR A 11 7.10 6.57 -0.48
CA THR A 11 6.36 5.35 -0.81
C THR A 11 6.13 4.47 0.41
N THR A 12 7.14 4.26 1.23
CA THR A 12 7.05 3.44 2.45
C THR A 12 6.20 4.13 3.51
N TRP A 13 6.39 5.44 3.70
CA TRP A 13 5.55 6.23 4.60
C TRP A 13 4.07 6.18 4.18
N SER A 14 3.77 6.38 2.89
CA SER A 14 2.40 6.30 2.37
C SER A 14 1.78 4.91 2.60
N SER A 15 2.57 3.84 2.45
CA SER A 15 2.11 2.47 2.67
C SER A 15 1.82 2.20 4.16
N ILE A 16 2.70 2.63 5.06
CA ILE A 16 2.49 2.51 6.52
C ILE A 16 1.26 3.31 6.93
N GLY A 17 1.15 4.56 6.47
CA GLY A 17 -0.01 5.41 6.75
C GLY A 17 -1.31 4.80 6.27
N SER A 18 -1.32 4.18 5.08
CA SER A 18 -2.51 3.50 4.54
C SER A 18 -2.90 2.29 5.38
N ALA A 19 -1.93 1.49 5.85
CA ALA A 19 -2.18 0.37 6.74
C ALA A 19 -2.77 0.83 8.08
N LEU A 20 -2.20 1.87 8.68
CA LEU A 20 -2.72 2.43 9.94
C LEU A 20 -4.10 3.08 9.75
N TRP A 21 -4.34 3.76 8.64
CA TRP A 21 -5.66 4.27 8.31
C TRP A 21 -6.69 3.15 8.23
N HIS A 22 -6.35 2.06 7.54
CA HIS A 22 -7.21 0.89 7.42
C HIS A 22 -7.55 0.32 8.80
N LEU A 23 -6.52 0.01 9.59
CA LEU A 23 -6.70 -0.59 10.91
C LEU A 23 -7.45 0.33 11.90
N GLY A 24 -7.32 1.64 11.76
CA GLY A 24 -8.08 2.62 12.52
C GLY A 24 -9.54 2.78 12.07
N THR A 25 -9.84 2.42 10.80
CA THR A 25 -11.17 2.52 10.20
C THR A 25 -11.95 1.21 10.30
N TYR A 26 -11.27 0.06 10.22
CA TYR A 26 -11.87 -1.27 10.20
C TYR A 26 -11.46 -2.05 11.47
N PRO A 27 -12.24 -1.95 12.57
CA PRO A 27 -11.91 -2.61 13.84
C PRO A 27 -11.77 -4.12 13.72
N HIS A 28 -12.56 -4.77 12.88
CA HIS A 28 -12.50 -6.22 12.67
C HIS A 28 -11.11 -6.69 12.24
N ASP A 29 -10.50 -6.03 11.26
CA ASP A 29 -9.17 -6.39 10.77
C ASP A 29 -8.08 -6.06 11.79
N ARG A 30 -8.25 -4.96 12.53
CA ARG A 30 -7.37 -4.61 13.66
C ARG A 30 -7.39 -5.67 14.74
N GLU A 31 -8.58 -6.08 15.18
CA GLU A 31 -8.77 -7.13 16.20
C GLU A 31 -8.20 -8.48 15.76
N ARG A 32 -8.34 -8.83 14.48
CA ARG A 32 -7.70 -10.02 13.93
C ARG A 32 -6.18 -9.98 14.06
N LEU A 33 -5.53 -8.85 13.71
CA LEU A 33 -4.08 -8.72 13.86
C LEU A 33 -3.60 -8.75 15.30
N VAL A 34 -4.42 -8.30 16.27
CA VAL A 34 -4.09 -8.37 17.70
C VAL A 34 -4.16 -9.83 18.18
N ASN A 35 -5.19 -10.56 17.77
CA ASN A 35 -5.47 -11.91 18.23
C ASN A 35 -4.71 -13.01 17.46
N GLU A 36 -4.33 -12.72 16.22
CA GLU A 36 -3.68 -13.62 15.26
C GLU A 36 -2.40 -12.96 14.70
N PRO A 37 -1.39 -12.64 15.53
CA PRO A 37 -0.21 -11.87 15.07
C PRO A 37 0.61 -12.59 13.99
N GLU A 38 0.45 -13.89 13.86
CA GLU A 38 1.08 -14.71 12.82
C GLU A 38 0.60 -14.38 11.40
N ILE A 39 -0.57 -13.76 11.21
CA ILE A 39 -1.07 -13.34 9.89
C ILE A 39 -0.44 -12.03 9.41
N LEU A 40 0.34 -11.32 10.25
CA LEU A 40 0.92 -10.03 9.90
C LEU A 40 1.69 -10.03 8.57
N PRO A 41 2.54 -11.04 8.25
CA PRO A 41 3.23 -11.07 6.96
C PRO A 41 2.26 -11.09 5.77
N THR A 42 1.16 -11.83 5.86
CA THR A 42 0.13 -11.91 4.82
C THR A 42 -0.67 -10.61 4.73
N ALA A 43 -0.99 -10.02 5.88
CA ALA A 43 -1.67 -8.73 5.97
C ALA A 43 -0.84 -7.61 5.31
N ILE A 44 0.49 -7.60 5.47
CA ILE A 44 1.37 -6.62 4.81
C ILE A 44 1.28 -6.73 3.28
N GLU A 45 1.26 -7.95 2.72
CA GLU A 45 1.08 -8.13 1.28
C GLU A 45 -0.31 -7.63 0.82
N GLU A 46 -1.36 -7.82 1.64
CA GLU A 46 -2.70 -7.33 1.31
C GLU A 46 -2.79 -5.79 1.41
N PHE A 47 -2.17 -5.15 2.38
CA PHE A 47 -2.04 -3.69 2.42
C PHE A 47 -1.33 -3.16 1.18
N LEU A 48 -0.24 -3.81 0.76
CA LEU A 48 0.49 -3.44 -0.45
C LEU A 48 -0.34 -3.63 -1.72
N ARG A 49 -1.13 -4.70 -1.81
CA ARG A 49 -2.04 -4.92 -2.93
C ARG A 49 -3.13 -3.87 -2.97
N TYR A 50 -3.88 -3.75 -1.88
CA TYR A 50 -5.12 -2.98 -1.86
C TYR A 50 -4.88 -1.47 -1.97
N TYR A 51 -3.84 -0.97 -1.31
CA TYR A 51 -3.51 0.46 -1.32
C TYR A 51 -2.43 0.85 -2.32
N ALA A 52 -1.72 -0.06 -2.92
CA ALA A 52 -0.66 0.12 -3.92
C ALA A 52 -0.29 1.60 -4.17
N PRO A 53 0.74 2.16 -3.50
CA PRO A 53 0.89 3.61 -3.40
C PRO A 53 1.34 4.29 -4.70
N VAL A 54 1.89 3.54 -5.66
CA VAL A 54 2.65 4.11 -6.78
C VAL A 54 1.92 3.95 -8.11
N THR A 55 1.88 5.04 -8.89
CA THR A 55 1.65 5.02 -10.34
C THR A 55 2.88 5.55 -11.06
N MET A 56 3.24 4.94 -12.19
CA MET A 56 4.40 5.34 -12.99
C MET A 56 4.01 5.50 -14.45
N ALA A 57 4.85 6.19 -15.22
CA ALA A 57 4.67 6.29 -16.66
C ALA A 57 5.91 5.79 -17.40
N ARG A 58 5.70 5.40 -18.65
CA ARG A 58 6.73 5.10 -19.64
C ARG A 58 6.44 5.91 -20.89
N ILE A 59 7.48 6.14 -21.67
CA ILE A 59 7.36 6.72 -23.01
C ILE A 59 7.56 5.57 -24.00
N ALA A 60 6.63 5.42 -24.92
CA ALA A 60 6.77 4.44 -25.99
C ALA A 60 7.93 4.85 -26.92
N GLU A 61 8.84 3.93 -27.21
CA GLU A 61 9.96 4.17 -28.10
C GLU A 61 9.65 3.78 -29.55
N THR A 62 8.72 2.86 -29.74
CA THR A 62 8.30 2.34 -31.05
C THR A 62 6.80 2.25 -31.11
N ASP A 63 6.24 2.07 -32.31
CA ASP A 63 4.82 1.77 -32.48
C ASP A 63 4.47 0.44 -31.83
N VAL A 64 3.39 0.41 -31.05
CA VAL A 64 2.86 -0.78 -30.38
C VAL A 64 1.36 -0.86 -30.57
N GLU A 65 0.88 -2.00 -31.05
CA GLU A 65 -0.54 -2.36 -31.01
C GLU A 65 -0.82 -3.17 -29.75
N TYR A 66 -1.73 -2.70 -28.91
CA TYR A 66 -2.13 -3.40 -27.71
C TYR A 66 -3.65 -3.38 -27.53
N GLN A 67 -4.29 -4.52 -27.58
CA GLN A 67 -5.76 -4.68 -27.46
C GLN A 67 -6.56 -3.73 -28.36
N GLY A 68 -6.13 -3.54 -29.62
CA GLY A 68 -6.77 -2.64 -30.57
C GLY A 68 -6.47 -1.15 -30.38
N VAL A 69 -5.58 -0.80 -29.47
CA VAL A 69 -5.09 0.55 -29.26
C VAL A 69 -3.71 0.72 -29.88
N HIS A 70 -3.56 1.67 -30.81
CA HIS A 70 -2.27 2.02 -31.40
C HIS A 70 -1.56 3.06 -30.51
N ILE A 71 -0.43 2.65 -29.95
CA ILE A 71 0.45 3.50 -29.13
C ILE A 71 1.64 3.93 -30.00
N LYS A 72 1.82 5.22 -30.17
CA LYS A 72 2.85 5.80 -31.06
C LYS A 72 4.14 6.10 -30.30
N PRO A 73 5.28 6.18 -31.00
CA PRO A 73 6.51 6.70 -30.39
C PRO A 73 6.29 8.08 -29.76
N GLY A 74 6.73 8.25 -28.53
CA GLY A 74 6.55 9.48 -27.76
C GLY A 74 5.28 9.52 -26.88
N ASP A 75 4.34 8.58 -27.06
CA ASP A 75 3.16 8.49 -26.22
C ASP A 75 3.53 8.11 -24.78
N LYS A 76 2.78 8.70 -23.82
CA LYS A 76 2.93 8.40 -22.41
C LYS A 76 1.97 7.27 -22.01
N VAL A 77 2.52 6.15 -21.59
CA VAL A 77 1.76 4.99 -21.10
C VAL A 77 1.79 4.98 -19.58
N LEU A 78 0.61 5.11 -18.95
CA LEU A 78 0.48 5.05 -17.50
C LEU A 78 0.50 3.61 -17.02
N MET A 79 1.45 3.28 -16.16
CA MET A 79 1.53 2.01 -15.44
C MET A 79 0.72 2.15 -14.14
N ASN A 80 -0.56 1.85 -14.22
CA ASN A 80 -1.47 1.99 -13.09
C ASN A 80 -1.44 0.74 -12.21
N PHE A 81 -0.41 0.61 -11.36
CA PHE A 81 -0.27 -0.52 -10.43
C PHE A 81 -1.46 -0.66 -9.48
N PRO A 82 -2.05 0.43 -8.92
CA PRO A 82 -3.27 0.33 -8.16
C PRO A 82 -4.40 -0.41 -8.89
N ALA A 83 -4.71 -0.04 -10.13
CA ALA A 83 -5.75 -0.70 -10.91
C ALA A 83 -5.41 -2.17 -11.19
N ALA A 84 -4.16 -2.45 -11.55
CA ALA A 84 -3.72 -3.84 -11.81
C ALA A 84 -3.74 -4.72 -10.55
N CYS A 85 -3.60 -4.13 -9.36
CA CYS A 85 -3.77 -4.86 -8.09
C CYS A 85 -5.24 -5.13 -7.72
N HIS A 86 -6.19 -4.56 -8.49
CA HIS A 86 -7.65 -4.81 -8.39
C HIS A 86 -8.21 -5.49 -9.63
N ASP A 87 -7.36 -6.12 -10.44
CA ASP A 87 -7.78 -6.81 -11.66
C ASP A 87 -8.55 -8.11 -11.31
N PRO A 88 -9.83 -8.24 -11.71
CA PRO A 88 -10.62 -9.44 -11.44
C PRO A 88 -10.12 -10.69 -12.19
N GLU A 89 -9.31 -10.54 -13.23
CA GLU A 89 -8.66 -11.67 -13.91
C GLU A 89 -7.50 -12.25 -13.08
N GLN A 90 -6.96 -11.49 -12.13
CA GLN A 90 -5.83 -11.88 -11.28
C GLN A 90 -6.21 -12.18 -9.83
N PHE A 91 -7.25 -11.51 -9.33
CA PHE A 91 -7.65 -11.60 -7.92
C PHE A 91 -9.13 -11.95 -7.80
N GLU A 92 -9.43 -12.92 -6.99
CA GLU A 92 -10.78 -13.20 -6.55
C GLU A 92 -11.24 -12.10 -5.58
N ASN A 93 -12.44 -11.54 -5.79
CA ASN A 93 -12.96 -10.41 -5.02
C ASN A 93 -11.92 -9.28 -4.88
N PRO A 94 -11.50 -8.66 -6.00
CA PRO A 94 -10.36 -7.74 -6.01
C PRO A 94 -10.60 -6.47 -5.20
N ASP A 95 -11.86 -6.04 -5.08
CA ASP A 95 -12.27 -4.84 -4.35
C ASP A 95 -12.50 -5.09 -2.86
N ASP A 96 -12.43 -6.34 -2.40
CA ASP A 96 -12.48 -6.69 -1.00
C ASP A 96 -11.04 -6.70 -0.42
N PHE A 97 -10.89 -6.08 0.76
CA PHE A 97 -9.70 -6.26 1.56
C PHE A 97 -9.82 -7.57 2.35
N ILE A 98 -8.92 -8.49 2.09
CA ILE A 98 -8.89 -9.82 2.75
C ILE A 98 -7.54 -9.95 3.46
N ILE A 99 -7.52 -9.69 4.76
CA ILE A 99 -6.30 -9.54 5.57
C ILE A 99 -5.36 -10.76 5.51
N ASP A 100 -5.90 -11.94 5.27
CA ASP A 100 -5.17 -13.22 5.15
C ASP A 100 -5.24 -13.82 3.74
N ARG A 101 -5.34 -12.98 2.71
CA ARG A 101 -5.41 -13.41 1.30
C ARG A 101 -4.26 -14.33 0.94
N ALA A 102 -4.56 -15.61 0.73
CA ALA A 102 -3.55 -16.66 0.51
C ALA A 102 -2.81 -16.53 -0.84
N LYS A 103 -3.53 -16.14 -1.91
CA LYS A 103 -2.96 -15.94 -3.25
C LYS A 103 -2.86 -14.45 -3.54
N ASN A 104 -1.71 -13.86 -3.27
CA ASN A 104 -1.50 -12.42 -3.39
C ASN A 104 -0.27 -12.08 -4.26
N ARG A 105 -0.39 -12.32 -5.58
CA ARG A 105 0.68 -11.99 -6.56
C ARG A 105 0.53 -10.56 -7.08
N HIS A 106 0.49 -9.61 -6.16
CA HIS A 106 0.36 -8.20 -6.53
C HIS A 106 1.61 -7.65 -7.21
N ILE A 107 1.43 -6.57 -7.96
CA ILE A 107 2.50 -5.84 -8.65
C ILE A 107 2.73 -4.44 -8.09
N ALA A 108 2.40 -4.18 -6.83
CA ALA A 108 2.64 -2.89 -6.17
C ALA A 108 4.11 -2.44 -6.21
N PHE A 109 5.03 -3.39 -6.29
CA PHE A 109 6.47 -3.15 -6.47
C PHE A 109 6.93 -3.17 -7.94
N GLY A 110 6.01 -3.16 -8.89
CA GLY A 110 6.31 -3.32 -10.30
C GLY A 110 6.75 -4.74 -10.66
N SER A 111 7.19 -4.92 -11.90
CA SER A 111 7.57 -6.23 -12.48
C SER A 111 8.76 -6.08 -13.41
N GLY A 112 9.38 -7.23 -13.77
CA GLY A 112 10.49 -7.31 -14.71
C GLY A 112 11.76 -6.64 -14.20
N ILE A 113 12.54 -6.09 -15.13
CA ILE A 113 13.84 -5.46 -14.84
C ILE A 113 13.75 -4.18 -13.99
N HIS A 114 12.58 -3.58 -13.92
CA HIS A 114 12.29 -2.38 -13.12
C HIS A 114 11.60 -2.68 -11.79
N ARG A 115 11.51 -3.95 -11.38
CA ARG A 115 10.97 -4.29 -10.07
C ARG A 115 11.73 -3.53 -8.98
N CYS A 116 10.99 -3.03 -7.99
CA CYS A 116 11.54 -2.24 -6.88
C CYS A 116 12.68 -2.97 -6.18
N ALA A 117 13.86 -2.37 -6.21
CA ALA A 117 15.06 -2.92 -5.52
C ALA A 117 14.91 -2.90 -3.99
N GLY A 118 14.13 -1.94 -3.46
CA GLY A 118 13.86 -1.78 -2.03
C GLY A 118 12.68 -2.61 -1.49
N SER A 119 12.08 -3.50 -2.30
CA SER A 119 10.85 -4.21 -1.92
C SER A 119 10.97 -5.04 -0.63
N ASN A 120 12.13 -5.61 -0.34
CA ASN A 120 12.37 -6.36 0.89
C ASN A 120 12.52 -5.43 2.09
N LEU A 121 13.20 -4.29 1.93
CA LEU A 121 13.32 -3.28 2.97
C LEU A 121 11.96 -2.68 3.32
N ALA A 122 11.17 -2.30 2.31
CA ALA A 122 9.82 -1.75 2.53
C ALA A 122 8.90 -2.72 3.29
N ARG A 123 8.96 -4.02 2.98
CA ARG A 123 8.23 -5.05 3.75
C ARG A 123 8.68 -5.12 5.20
N LEU A 124 9.99 -5.09 5.43
CA LEU A 124 10.55 -5.10 6.78
C LEU A 124 10.12 -3.86 7.57
N GLU A 125 10.19 -2.69 6.97
CA GLU A 125 9.77 -1.43 7.58
C GLU A 125 8.28 -1.43 7.92
N MET A 126 7.42 -1.82 6.97
CA MET A 126 5.97 -1.93 7.19
C MET A 126 5.64 -2.95 8.28
N THR A 127 6.22 -4.14 8.21
CA THR A 127 6.01 -5.19 9.22
C THR A 127 6.42 -4.71 10.60
N THR A 128 7.57 -4.07 10.71
CA THR A 128 8.09 -3.56 11.98
C THR A 128 7.22 -2.44 12.52
N ALA A 129 6.82 -1.48 11.68
CA ALA A 129 6.01 -0.34 12.08
C ALA A 129 4.62 -0.77 12.55
N VAL A 130 3.93 -1.61 11.76
CA VAL A 130 2.59 -2.11 12.11
C VAL A 130 2.65 -2.97 13.37
N ARG A 131 3.61 -3.89 13.48
CA ARG A 131 3.79 -4.73 14.67
C ARG A 131 4.00 -3.89 15.93
N ILE A 132 4.95 -2.95 15.93
CA ILE A 132 5.23 -2.11 17.10
C ILE A 132 4.02 -1.22 17.44
N TRP A 133 3.33 -0.72 16.42
CA TRP A 133 2.11 0.06 16.66
C TRP A 133 1.05 -0.79 17.35
N MET A 134 0.76 -1.99 16.84
CA MET A 134 -0.25 -2.88 17.41
C MET A 134 0.13 -3.39 18.81
N GLU A 135 1.41 -3.60 19.09
CA GLU A 135 1.89 -3.96 20.43
C GLU A 135 1.69 -2.82 21.46
N ARG A 136 1.84 -1.56 21.02
CA ARG A 136 1.79 -0.40 21.92
C ARG A 136 0.43 0.28 21.99
N ILE A 137 -0.30 0.27 20.87
CA ILE A 137 -1.57 0.97 20.67
C ILE A 137 -2.54 0.00 19.98
N PRO A 138 -2.93 -1.09 20.64
CA PRO A 138 -3.81 -2.12 20.04
C PRO A 138 -5.23 -1.60 19.77
N GLU A 139 -5.64 -0.58 20.52
CA GLU A 139 -6.95 0.08 20.38
C GLU A 139 -6.74 1.51 19.90
N PHE A 140 -7.21 1.81 18.71
CA PHE A 140 -7.22 3.16 18.15
C PHE A 140 -8.28 3.28 17.05
N SER A 141 -8.66 4.50 16.74
CA SER A 141 -9.56 4.83 15.64
C SER A 141 -9.10 6.09 14.93
N VAL A 142 -9.50 6.25 13.67
CA VAL A 142 -9.36 7.53 12.98
C VAL A 142 -10.28 8.55 13.64
N THR A 143 -9.78 9.76 13.89
CA THR A 143 -10.56 10.81 14.56
C THR A 143 -11.63 11.34 13.62
N GLU A 144 -12.90 11.22 14.02
CA GLU A 144 -14.02 11.77 13.26
C GLU A 144 -14.01 13.30 13.29
N GLY A 145 -14.35 13.92 12.16
CA GLY A 145 -14.46 15.39 12.04
C GLY A 145 -13.14 16.14 11.92
N GLU A 146 -12.01 15.52 12.16
CA GLU A 146 -10.70 16.12 11.91
C GLU A 146 -10.28 16.01 10.45
N PRO A 147 -9.62 17.04 9.89
CA PRO A 147 -9.21 17.02 8.50
C PRO A 147 -8.13 15.97 8.27
N MET A 148 -8.50 14.91 7.59
CA MET A 148 -7.56 13.96 7.02
C MET A 148 -7.21 14.39 5.60
N SER A 149 -5.93 14.43 5.26
CA SER A 149 -5.49 14.69 3.90
C SER A 149 -4.89 13.44 3.27
N TRP A 150 -5.30 13.17 2.04
CA TRP A 150 -4.82 12.05 1.24
C TRP A 150 -4.17 12.58 -0.03
N ALA A 151 -2.92 12.25 -0.26
CA ALA A 151 -2.25 12.61 -1.49
C ALA A 151 -2.68 11.69 -2.63
N GLY A 152 -2.83 12.28 -3.82
CA GLY A 152 -2.98 11.58 -5.09
C GLY A 152 -1.78 11.79 -6.00
N GLY A 153 -1.85 11.26 -7.22
CA GLY A 153 -0.79 11.42 -8.23
C GLY A 153 0.20 10.25 -8.25
N GLN A 154 1.50 10.55 -8.34
CA GLN A 154 2.53 9.51 -8.48
C GLN A 154 2.64 8.61 -7.25
N VAL A 155 2.50 9.19 -6.05
CA VAL A 155 2.46 8.45 -4.78
C VAL A 155 1.18 8.82 -4.03
N ARG A 156 0.38 7.81 -3.69
CA ARG A 156 -0.89 7.92 -2.97
C ARG A 156 -0.70 7.50 -1.51
N GLY A 157 -1.39 8.17 -0.61
CA GLY A 157 -1.42 7.81 0.79
C GLY A 157 -1.79 8.98 1.70
N PRO A 158 -2.13 8.73 2.96
CA PRO A 158 -2.46 9.78 3.90
C PRO A 158 -1.23 10.63 4.21
N ARG A 159 -1.42 11.95 4.22
CA ARG A 159 -0.40 12.95 4.62
C ARG A 159 -0.63 13.42 6.05
N VAL A 160 -1.88 13.44 6.47
CA VAL A 160 -2.30 13.71 7.84
C VAL A 160 -3.31 12.63 8.21
N LEU A 161 -3.07 11.95 9.31
CA LEU A 161 -3.91 10.89 9.84
C LEU A 161 -4.14 11.12 11.34
N PRO A 162 -5.15 11.89 11.73
CA PRO A 162 -5.52 12.06 13.14
C PRO A 162 -6.07 10.74 13.70
N VAL A 163 -5.58 10.35 14.85
CA VAL A 163 -6.03 9.12 15.53
C VAL A 163 -6.31 9.36 16.99
N ASN A 164 -7.33 8.68 17.50
CA ASN A 164 -7.67 8.60 18.92
C ASN A 164 -7.22 7.23 19.46
N PHE A 165 -6.66 7.21 20.65
CA PHE A 165 -6.31 5.98 21.36
C PHE A 165 -6.41 6.21 22.88
N PRO A 166 -6.70 5.16 23.68
CA PRO A 166 -6.72 5.26 25.13
C PRO A 166 -5.35 5.68 25.68
N PRO A 167 -5.30 6.52 26.72
CA PRO A 167 -4.03 6.81 27.37
C PRO A 167 -3.41 5.52 27.93
N GLY A 168 -2.16 5.25 27.59
CA GLY A 168 -1.43 4.12 28.14
C GLY A 168 -1.32 4.19 29.65
N MET A 169 -1.27 3.04 30.32
CA MET A 169 -0.92 3.02 31.75
C MET A 169 0.49 3.56 31.92
N LYS A 170 0.64 4.56 32.81
CA LYS A 170 1.98 5.02 33.19
C LYS A 170 2.70 3.86 33.90
N SER A 171 3.73 3.33 33.27
CA SER A 171 4.67 2.39 33.89
C SER A 171 5.52 3.11 34.95
#